data_2fb7a54a2044e5fec177503be355dde0
#
_entry.id   2fb7a54a2044e5fec177503be355dde0
#
_cell.length_a   1.000
_cell.length_b   1.000
_cell.length_c   1.000
_cell.angle_alpha   90.00
_cell.angle_beta   90.00
_cell.angle_gamma   90.00
#
_symmetry.space_group_name_H-M   'P 1'
#
loop_
_entity.id
_entity.type
_entity.pdbx_description
1 polymer ?
#
loop_
_entity_poly.entity_id
_entity_poly.type
_entity_poly.pdbx_seq_one_letter_code
_entity_poly.pdbx_strand_id
1 'polypeptide(L)'
;MTRDAGDDQTIRVRVLDIHRSVLEDESVLAEDNFYDMGGDSLLSLQVLGRIERELGVKVPPRTFFTAESIADVADLVAAAAENAAGDDAPRPAGDHAGRASMAQEWALLSSLRDPQAPILQFHAVFRVSGPFDTQRLEAALNRVAERHGSLRTSFTAADGVARQAVDPGARADLAVMDYRGVPDAEVDEFLRGFVREPFDRSRAPLWRTLVVRRDEAEALLVFVFDHMIADGWSLDTFVEDLSAAYRGAELPDRAGQSGAYADWAAGQWESWQDGRAEELADYWRSQLSADPAEFALRLPGYRGTEGLSKPASLVWDLDPATARGLRTACQDLRATPYCVSMSVVKALVALATGQGRVTLLTTNANRLDGAYQSTVGWFANGVFPTTDVELSGTFRDLVSAVRASILGATAHGDMPAMFVRRRIWPELPAGFRKDPGVYFMYNDVWGGGLGFGEGVTVSTHHLTEDADSPGLHMWLLREGEGLRLQALHYESEYAPEYVKGFAGCLVKALDLLTGQPDRPMSELLDPAEFAAVRG
;
A
#
# COMPACT_ATOMS: atom_id res chain seq x y z
N MET A 1 -4.35 43.46 3.96
CA MET A 1 -4.24 44.00 2.58
C MET A 1 -5.03 43.07 1.70
N THR A 2 -6.14 43.53 1.17
CA THR A 2 -6.99 42.74 0.23
C THR A 2 -6.21 42.57 -1.06
N ARG A 3 -5.90 41.31 -1.43
CA ARG A 3 -5.41 40.97 -2.77
C ARG A 3 -6.42 41.36 -3.82
N ASP A 4 -5.94 41.84 -4.95
CA ASP A 4 -6.77 42.33 -6.05
C ASP A 4 -7.44 41.12 -6.74
N ALA A 5 -8.66 41.23 -7.22
CA ALA A 5 -9.39 40.22 -7.96
C ALA A 5 -8.60 39.67 -9.19
N GLY A 6 -7.54 40.37 -9.60
CA GLY A 6 -6.57 39.92 -10.61
C GLY A 6 -5.64 38.78 -10.17
N ASP A 7 -5.32 38.69 -8.88
CA ASP A 7 -4.44 37.62 -8.35
C ASP A 7 -5.18 36.26 -8.29
N ASP A 8 -6.46 36.30 -7.90
CA ASP A 8 -7.34 35.13 -7.85
C ASP A 8 -7.57 34.51 -9.24
N GLN A 9 -7.82 35.33 -10.24
CA GLN A 9 -7.98 34.89 -11.63
C GLN A 9 -6.69 34.26 -12.18
N THR A 10 -5.54 34.81 -11.76
CA THR A 10 -4.23 34.25 -12.15
C THR A 10 -3.99 32.88 -11.54
N ILE A 11 -4.35 32.67 -10.26
CA ILE A 11 -4.25 31.36 -9.58
C ILE A 11 -5.12 30.32 -10.30
N ARG A 12 -6.39 30.63 -10.62
CA ARG A 12 -7.32 29.73 -11.31
C ARG A 12 -6.78 29.27 -12.67
N VAL A 13 -6.25 30.19 -13.46
CA VAL A 13 -5.65 29.87 -14.76
C VAL A 13 -4.43 28.94 -14.58
N ARG A 14 -3.54 29.27 -13.64
CA ARG A 14 -2.33 28.48 -13.39
C ARG A 14 -2.65 27.08 -12.87
N VAL A 15 -3.63 26.95 -11.99
CA VAL A 15 -4.08 25.63 -11.49
C VAL A 15 -4.65 24.79 -12.63
N LEU A 16 -5.47 25.35 -13.52
CA LEU A 16 -5.99 24.65 -14.69
C LEU A 16 -4.86 24.21 -15.64
N ASP A 17 -3.88 25.08 -15.92
CA ASP A 17 -2.75 24.76 -16.77
C ASP A 17 -1.87 23.64 -16.18
N ILE A 18 -1.69 23.62 -14.85
CA ILE A 18 -1.00 22.52 -14.16
C ILE A 18 -1.76 21.20 -14.37
N HIS A 19 -3.08 21.19 -14.23
CA HIS A 19 -3.90 19.98 -14.43
C HIS A 19 -3.81 19.49 -15.87
N ARG A 20 -3.96 20.36 -16.87
CA ARG A 20 -3.80 20.02 -18.29
C ARG A 20 -2.45 19.39 -18.58
N SER A 21 -1.41 19.99 -18.07
CA SER A 21 -0.04 19.50 -18.27
C SER A 21 0.22 18.15 -17.60
N VAL A 22 -0.36 17.89 -16.42
CA VAL A 22 -0.19 16.61 -15.71
C VAL A 22 -1.04 15.51 -16.33
N LEU A 23 -2.24 15.84 -16.80
CA LEU A 23 -3.13 14.91 -17.50
C LEU A 23 -2.76 14.71 -18.97
N GLU A 24 -1.82 15.53 -19.50
CA GLU A 24 -1.44 15.57 -20.91
C GLU A 24 -2.66 15.78 -21.83
N ASP A 25 -3.65 16.57 -21.39
CA ASP A 25 -4.91 16.84 -22.07
C ASP A 25 -5.30 18.32 -22.01
N GLU A 26 -5.15 19.03 -23.12
CA GLU A 26 -5.51 20.45 -23.27
C GLU A 26 -7.03 20.69 -23.31
N SER A 27 -7.86 19.66 -23.46
CA SER A 27 -9.32 19.77 -23.49
C SER A 27 -9.96 19.89 -22.10
N VAL A 28 -9.19 19.67 -21.02
CA VAL A 28 -9.65 19.75 -19.65
C VAL A 28 -10.15 21.15 -19.31
N LEU A 29 -11.34 21.23 -18.70
CA LEU A 29 -12.00 22.45 -18.28
C LEU A 29 -11.94 22.60 -16.74
N ALA A 30 -12.21 23.81 -16.24
CA ALA A 30 -12.21 24.09 -14.81
C ALA A 30 -13.34 23.34 -14.06
N GLU A 31 -14.45 23.11 -14.75
CA GLU A 31 -15.62 22.39 -14.23
C GLU A 31 -15.44 20.87 -14.20
N ASP A 32 -14.40 20.36 -14.87
CA ASP A 32 -14.16 18.91 -14.91
C ASP A 32 -13.66 18.40 -13.58
N ASN A 33 -14.05 17.15 -13.26
CA ASN A 33 -13.45 16.41 -12.15
C ASN A 33 -12.11 15.81 -12.60
N PHE A 34 -11.06 16.09 -11.85
CA PHE A 34 -9.70 15.61 -12.15
C PHE A 34 -9.63 14.09 -12.38
N TYR A 35 -10.36 13.32 -11.57
CA TYR A 35 -10.34 11.85 -11.64
C TYR A 35 -11.17 11.33 -12.82
N ASP A 36 -12.23 12.04 -13.20
CA ASP A 36 -13.02 11.69 -14.39
C ASP A 36 -12.25 11.97 -15.69
N MET A 37 -11.29 12.88 -15.63
CA MET A 37 -10.37 13.17 -16.73
C MET A 37 -9.15 12.22 -16.78
N GLY A 38 -9.15 11.17 -15.96
CA GLY A 38 -8.08 10.15 -15.93
C GLY A 38 -7.00 10.37 -14.89
N GLY A 39 -7.19 11.33 -14.00
CA GLY A 39 -6.32 11.54 -12.86
C GLY A 39 -6.37 10.36 -11.88
N ASP A 40 -5.28 10.15 -11.18
CA ASP A 40 -5.15 9.17 -10.11
C ASP A 40 -4.42 9.76 -8.88
N SER A 41 -4.21 8.94 -7.86
CA SER A 41 -3.54 9.40 -6.64
C SER A 41 -2.08 9.83 -6.88
N LEU A 42 -1.38 9.23 -7.86
CA LEU A 42 -0.02 9.62 -8.19
C LEU A 42 0.02 10.94 -8.96
N LEU A 43 -0.84 11.07 -9.97
CA LEU A 43 -0.98 12.31 -10.73
C LEU A 43 -1.47 13.47 -9.85
N SER A 44 -2.35 13.20 -8.87
CA SER A 44 -2.76 14.21 -7.90
C SER A 44 -1.60 14.73 -7.05
N LEU A 45 -0.68 13.87 -6.63
CA LEU A 45 0.54 14.28 -5.93
C LEU A 45 1.48 15.10 -6.82
N GLN A 46 1.54 14.80 -8.13
CA GLN A 46 2.29 15.61 -9.09
C GLN A 46 1.66 17.00 -9.25
N VAL A 47 0.33 17.09 -9.35
CA VAL A 47 -0.39 18.38 -9.37
C VAL A 47 -0.07 19.18 -8.12
N LEU A 48 -0.23 18.60 -6.94
CA LEU A 48 0.05 19.24 -5.66
C LEU A 48 1.49 19.72 -5.55
N GLY A 49 2.46 18.88 -5.94
CA GLY A 49 3.88 19.23 -5.94
C GLY A 49 4.21 20.35 -6.94
N ARG A 50 3.49 20.47 -8.06
CA ARG A 50 3.63 21.59 -8.99
C ARG A 50 2.98 22.87 -8.46
N ILE A 51 1.81 22.77 -7.84
CA ILE A 51 1.16 23.91 -7.17
C ILE A 51 2.09 24.51 -6.12
N GLU A 52 2.69 23.65 -5.26
CA GLU A 52 3.63 24.11 -4.24
C GLU A 52 4.87 24.80 -4.85
N ARG A 53 5.48 24.20 -5.89
CA ARG A 53 6.66 24.77 -6.55
C ARG A 53 6.39 26.04 -7.35
N GLU A 54 5.27 26.09 -8.07
CA GLU A 54 4.99 27.18 -9.02
C GLU A 54 4.21 28.34 -8.39
N LEU A 55 3.39 28.06 -7.38
CA LEU A 55 2.54 29.05 -6.71
C LEU A 55 2.98 29.33 -5.27
N GLY A 56 3.90 28.51 -4.70
CA GLY A 56 4.34 28.65 -3.30
C GLY A 56 3.23 28.33 -2.29
N VAL A 57 2.23 27.52 -2.68
CA VAL A 57 1.06 27.23 -1.86
C VAL A 57 1.00 25.76 -1.57
N LYS A 58 1.01 25.36 -0.31
CA LYS A 58 0.82 23.98 0.13
C LYS A 58 -0.66 23.70 0.35
N VAL A 59 -1.24 22.83 -0.47
CA VAL A 59 -2.63 22.35 -0.34
C VAL A 59 -2.60 20.97 0.28
N PRO A 60 -3.37 20.70 1.35
CA PRO A 60 -3.46 19.38 1.92
C PRO A 60 -4.00 18.37 0.89
N PRO A 61 -3.31 17.25 0.61
CA PRO A 61 -3.75 16.28 -0.40
C PRO A 61 -5.17 15.77 -0.18
N ARG A 62 -5.57 15.62 1.07
CA ARG A 62 -6.93 15.20 1.41
C ARG A 62 -8.00 16.12 0.84
N THR A 63 -7.80 17.43 0.93
CA THR A 63 -8.74 18.44 0.42
C THR A 63 -8.83 18.36 -1.11
N PHE A 64 -7.71 18.07 -1.76
CA PHE A 64 -7.67 17.79 -3.20
C PHE A 64 -8.50 16.55 -3.57
N PHE A 65 -8.42 15.46 -2.79
CA PHE A 65 -9.18 14.23 -3.07
C PHE A 65 -10.70 14.38 -2.93
N THR A 66 -11.15 15.38 -2.18
CA THR A 66 -12.58 15.66 -1.98
C THR A 66 -13.13 16.76 -2.88
N ALA A 67 -12.29 17.42 -3.68
CA ALA A 67 -12.71 18.43 -4.64
C ALA A 67 -13.57 17.80 -5.75
N GLU A 68 -14.70 18.39 -6.05
CA GLU A 68 -15.62 17.91 -7.08
C GLU A 68 -15.19 18.36 -8.49
N SER A 69 -14.42 19.48 -8.57
CA SER A 69 -13.92 20.04 -9.82
C SER A 69 -12.51 20.61 -9.67
N ILE A 70 -11.85 20.89 -10.80
CA ILE A 70 -10.58 21.62 -10.83
C ILE A 70 -10.75 23.07 -10.34
N ALA A 71 -11.92 23.65 -10.54
CA ALA A 71 -12.24 24.97 -10.00
C ALA A 71 -12.23 24.96 -8.46
N ASP A 72 -12.77 23.91 -7.81
CA ASP A 72 -12.71 23.77 -6.36
C ASP A 72 -11.27 23.66 -5.86
N VAL A 73 -10.41 22.95 -6.60
CA VAL A 73 -8.97 22.90 -6.27
C VAL A 73 -8.35 24.31 -6.36
N ALA A 74 -8.70 25.08 -7.38
CA ALA A 74 -8.20 26.44 -7.52
C ALA A 74 -8.66 27.35 -6.38
N ASP A 75 -9.90 27.20 -5.90
CA ASP A 75 -10.42 27.91 -4.75
C ASP A 75 -9.70 27.54 -3.45
N LEU A 76 -9.39 26.26 -3.27
CA LEU A 76 -8.57 25.78 -2.16
C LEU A 76 -7.14 26.36 -2.18
N VAL A 77 -6.54 26.46 -3.37
CA VAL A 77 -5.21 27.07 -3.55
C VAL A 77 -5.27 28.56 -3.22
N ALA A 78 -6.30 29.28 -3.69
CA ALA A 78 -6.49 30.69 -3.39
C ALA A 78 -6.65 30.94 -1.88
N ALA A 79 -7.51 30.15 -1.22
CA ALA A 79 -7.73 30.23 0.23
C ALA A 79 -6.46 29.88 1.03
N ALA A 80 -5.69 28.89 0.60
CA ALA A 80 -4.43 28.51 1.25
C ALA A 80 -3.35 29.59 1.05
N ALA A 81 -3.32 30.25 -0.12
CA ALA A 81 -2.42 31.38 -0.38
C ALA A 81 -2.70 32.57 0.54
N GLU A 82 -3.96 32.81 0.90
CA GLU A 82 -4.34 33.84 1.87
C GLU A 82 -3.87 33.53 3.29
N ASN A 83 -3.88 32.25 3.65
CA ASN A 83 -3.50 31.77 4.99
C ASN A 83 -1.98 31.50 5.15
N ALA A 84 -1.21 31.39 4.06
CA ALA A 84 0.21 31.06 4.08
C ALA A 84 1.13 32.11 4.75
N ALA A 85 0.60 33.25 5.18
CA ALA A 85 1.35 34.28 5.89
C ALA A 85 1.67 33.92 7.37
N GLY A 86 1.33 32.72 7.85
CA GLY A 86 1.33 32.44 9.28
C GLY A 86 2.06 31.19 9.81
N ASP A 87 2.39 30.16 9.03
CA ASP A 87 2.74 28.88 9.67
C ASP A 87 3.71 27.98 8.87
N ASP A 88 4.93 28.48 8.62
CA ASP A 88 6.00 27.71 7.93
C ASP A 88 7.19 27.37 8.86
N ALA A 89 6.95 27.18 10.15
CA ALA A 89 7.96 26.65 11.08
C ALA A 89 7.67 25.15 11.33
N PRO A 90 8.69 24.27 11.26
CA PRO A 90 8.52 22.91 11.78
C PRO A 90 8.04 23.02 13.22
N ARG A 91 6.85 22.49 13.51
CA ARG A 91 6.33 22.46 14.88
C ARG A 91 7.35 21.74 15.75
N PRO A 92 7.79 22.31 16.87
CA PRO A 92 8.68 21.62 17.78
C PRO A 92 8.00 20.31 18.19
N ALA A 93 8.78 19.22 18.26
CA ALA A 93 8.29 17.93 18.73
C ALA A 93 7.61 18.15 20.10
N GLY A 94 6.28 18.06 20.11
CA GLY A 94 5.46 18.26 21.28
C GLY A 94 5.63 17.13 22.31
N ASP A 95 4.68 16.95 23.23
CA ASP A 95 4.66 15.92 24.27
C ASP A 95 4.78 14.48 23.75
N HIS A 96 4.69 14.29 22.41
CA HIS A 96 4.75 12.99 21.71
C HIS A 96 6.12 12.67 21.10
N ALA A 97 7.15 13.47 21.35
CA ALA A 97 8.51 13.19 20.87
C ALA A 97 8.98 11.78 21.30
N GLY A 98 9.46 10.99 20.34
CA GLY A 98 9.91 9.62 20.57
C GLY A 98 8.80 8.60 20.86
N ARG A 99 7.51 8.96 20.77
CA ARG A 99 6.42 8.01 20.80
C ARG A 99 6.36 7.26 19.47
N ALA A 100 6.10 5.95 19.52
CA ALA A 100 5.84 5.16 18.32
C ALA A 100 4.55 5.61 17.64
N SER A 101 4.41 5.40 16.32
CA SER A 101 3.14 5.67 15.64
C SER A 101 2.01 4.81 16.21
N MET A 102 0.77 5.17 15.92
CA MET A 102 -0.40 4.40 16.42
C MET A 102 -0.35 2.94 15.96
N ALA A 103 0.06 2.66 14.72
CA ALA A 103 0.19 1.30 14.20
C ALA A 103 1.33 0.54 14.91
N GLN A 104 2.48 1.18 15.08
CA GLN A 104 3.63 0.60 15.80
C GLN A 104 3.30 0.32 17.26
N GLU A 105 2.66 1.25 17.96
CA GLU A 105 2.25 1.09 19.36
C GLU A 105 1.28 -0.10 19.50
N TRP A 106 0.27 -0.16 18.63
CA TRP A 106 -0.66 -1.30 18.62
C TRP A 106 0.06 -2.63 18.37
N ALA A 107 0.93 -2.69 17.37
CA ALA A 107 1.64 -3.92 17.00
C ALA A 107 2.55 -4.40 18.12
N LEU A 108 3.33 -3.49 18.74
CA LEU A 108 4.21 -3.83 19.84
C LEU A 108 3.42 -4.31 21.06
N LEU A 109 2.40 -3.56 21.48
CA LEU A 109 1.59 -3.93 22.65
C LEU A 109 0.79 -5.23 22.42
N SER A 110 0.37 -5.50 21.20
CA SER A 110 -0.31 -6.75 20.84
C SER A 110 0.65 -7.94 20.92
N SER A 111 1.86 -7.82 20.40
CA SER A 111 2.86 -8.89 20.45
C SER A 111 3.33 -9.20 21.89
N LEU A 112 3.36 -8.19 22.75
CA LEU A 112 3.70 -8.39 24.17
C LEU A 112 2.58 -9.10 24.96
N ARG A 113 1.32 -8.96 24.52
CA ARG A 113 0.16 -9.62 25.15
C ARG A 113 -0.05 -11.04 24.65
N ASP A 114 0.28 -11.29 23.39
CA ASP A 114 0.11 -12.57 22.73
C ASP A 114 1.39 -12.97 21.99
N PRO A 115 2.25 -13.80 22.61
CA PRO A 115 3.48 -14.30 21.99
C PRO A 115 3.23 -15.14 20.72
N GLN A 116 1.99 -15.58 20.47
CA GLN A 116 1.58 -16.27 19.25
C GLN A 116 1.02 -15.31 18.19
N ALA A 117 1.04 -14.00 18.44
CA ALA A 117 0.64 -13.01 17.44
C ALA A 117 1.48 -13.19 16.15
N PRO A 118 0.89 -12.99 14.96
CA PRO A 118 1.61 -13.10 13.71
C PRO A 118 2.87 -12.24 13.70
N ILE A 119 3.94 -12.77 13.14
CA ILE A 119 5.19 -12.06 12.94
C ILE A 119 4.94 -11.03 11.83
N LEU A 120 5.00 -9.75 12.17
CA LEU A 120 4.84 -8.66 11.22
C LEU A 120 6.20 -8.36 10.57
N GLN A 121 6.58 -9.13 9.57
CA GLN A 121 7.77 -8.87 8.76
C GLN A 121 7.52 -9.22 7.31
N PHE A 122 8.28 -8.61 6.42
CA PHE A 122 8.23 -8.89 5.00
C PHE A 122 9.65 -9.01 4.44
N HIS A 123 9.76 -9.59 3.25
CA HIS A 123 11.05 -9.84 2.62
C HIS A 123 11.01 -9.54 1.12
N ALA A 124 12.19 -9.38 0.54
CA ALA A 124 12.40 -9.38 -0.89
C ALA A 124 13.64 -10.23 -1.22
N VAL A 125 13.54 -11.04 -2.25
CA VAL A 125 14.63 -11.89 -2.71
C VAL A 125 14.93 -11.56 -4.18
N PHE A 126 16.20 -11.32 -4.47
CA PHE A 126 16.66 -10.99 -5.81
C PHE A 126 17.74 -11.99 -6.25
N ARG A 127 17.64 -12.46 -7.48
CA ARG A 127 18.73 -13.17 -8.16
C ARG A 127 19.64 -12.13 -8.79
N VAL A 128 20.90 -12.15 -8.40
CA VAL A 128 21.95 -11.24 -8.89
C VAL A 128 22.93 -12.06 -9.70
N SER A 129 23.15 -11.72 -10.96
CA SER A 129 24.11 -12.39 -11.84
C SER A 129 25.10 -11.38 -12.40
N GLY A 130 26.38 -11.71 -12.33
CA GLY A 130 27.51 -10.88 -12.75
C GLY A 130 28.46 -10.53 -11.60
N PRO A 131 29.45 -9.65 -11.84
CA PRO A 131 30.44 -9.28 -10.83
C PRO A 131 29.79 -8.49 -9.69
N PHE A 132 29.64 -9.12 -8.53
CA PHE A 132 29.00 -8.58 -7.36
C PHE A 132 29.94 -8.61 -6.15
N ASP A 133 30.18 -7.42 -5.55
CA ASP A 133 31.09 -7.25 -4.42
C ASP A 133 30.33 -7.07 -3.10
N THR A 134 30.47 -8.04 -2.20
CA THR A 134 29.79 -8.05 -0.90
C THR A 134 30.34 -6.99 0.08
N GLN A 135 31.62 -6.59 0.00
CA GLN A 135 32.15 -5.53 0.85
C GLN A 135 31.59 -4.16 0.41
N ARG A 136 31.48 -3.96 -0.89
CA ARG A 136 30.85 -2.77 -1.45
C ARG A 136 29.35 -2.72 -1.11
N LEU A 137 28.68 -3.88 -1.10
CA LEU A 137 27.28 -3.99 -0.64
C LEU A 137 27.16 -3.57 0.82
N GLU A 138 28.01 -4.08 1.72
CA GLU A 138 27.98 -3.74 3.14
C GLU A 138 28.20 -2.25 3.37
N ALA A 139 29.15 -1.65 2.68
CA ALA A 139 29.38 -0.20 2.75
C ALA A 139 28.15 0.59 2.26
N ALA A 140 27.51 0.16 1.18
CA ALA A 140 26.30 0.79 0.64
C ALA A 140 25.12 0.66 1.60
N LEU A 141 24.90 -0.53 2.18
CA LEU A 141 23.84 -0.77 3.19
C LEU A 141 24.01 0.15 4.41
N ASN A 142 25.23 0.32 4.89
CA ASN A 142 25.49 1.21 6.01
C ASN A 142 25.22 2.69 5.65
N ARG A 143 25.54 3.13 4.43
CA ARG A 143 25.18 4.49 3.96
C ARG A 143 23.67 4.70 3.92
N VAL A 144 22.91 3.72 3.44
CA VAL A 144 21.43 3.77 3.43
C VAL A 144 20.89 3.77 4.87
N ALA A 145 21.43 2.94 5.77
CA ALA A 145 21.06 2.93 7.17
C ALA A 145 21.36 4.27 7.88
N GLU A 146 22.48 4.93 7.58
CA GLU A 146 22.81 6.25 8.10
C GLU A 146 21.80 7.32 7.66
N ARG A 147 21.34 7.24 6.42
CA ARG A 147 20.34 8.15 5.86
C ARG A 147 18.96 8.00 6.50
N HIS A 148 18.50 6.78 6.70
CA HIS A 148 17.14 6.49 7.18
C HIS A 148 17.15 6.10 8.66
N GLY A 149 16.67 7.00 9.53
CA GLY A 149 16.61 6.77 10.96
C GLY A 149 15.81 5.51 11.34
N SER A 150 14.73 5.20 10.60
CA SER A 150 13.90 4.00 10.85
C SER A 150 14.69 2.71 10.78
N LEU A 151 15.69 2.61 9.89
CA LEU A 151 16.57 1.43 9.77
C LEU A 151 17.49 1.22 10.98
N ARG A 152 17.57 2.22 11.86
CA ARG A 152 18.37 2.20 13.11
C ARG A 152 17.50 2.36 14.34
N THR A 153 16.19 2.13 14.20
CA THR A 153 15.21 2.33 15.28
C THR A 153 14.94 1.04 16.04
N SER A 154 14.85 1.16 17.35
CA SER A 154 14.37 0.13 18.28
C SER A 154 13.16 0.64 19.04
N PHE A 155 12.44 -0.27 19.70
CA PHE A 155 11.18 0.01 20.38
C PHE A 155 11.18 -0.52 21.80
N THR A 156 10.58 0.24 22.70
CA THR A 156 10.31 -0.16 24.09
C THR A 156 8.87 0.15 24.45
N ALA A 157 8.31 -0.55 25.42
CA ALA A 157 6.97 -0.27 25.93
C ALA A 157 6.99 -0.18 27.45
N ALA A 158 6.37 0.87 27.99
CA ALA A 158 6.17 1.07 29.42
C ALA A 158 4.80 1.73 29.63
N ASP A 159 4.07 1.28 30.65
CA ASP A 159 2.77 1.84 31.05
C ASP A 159 1.73 1.94 29.90
N GLY A 160 1.79 0.99 28.96
CA GLY A 160 0.86 0.95 27.81
C GLY A 160 1.22 1.93 26.69
N VAL A 161 2.37 2.57 26.74
CA VAL A 161 2.88 3.48 25.69
C VAL A 161 4.13 2.86 25.05
N ALA A 162 4.15 2.83 23.72
CA ALA A 162 5.32 2.42 22.95
C ALA A 162 6.18 3.63 22.58
N ARG A 163 7.49 3.49 22.72
CA ARG A 163 8.46 4.50 22.34
C ARG A 163 9.45 3.95 21.33
N GLN A 164 9.88 4.80 20.43
CA GLN A 164 10.91 4.53 19.44
C GLN A 164 12.18 5.33 19.75
N ALA A 165 13.33 4.72 19.49
CA ALA A 165 14.64 5.37 19.67
C ALA A 165 15.57 4.99 18.52
N VAL A 166 16.22 6.00 17.92
CA VAL A 166 17.22 5.80 16.88
C VAL A 166 18.57 5.54 17.54
N ASP A 167 19.19 4.38 17.25
CA ASP A 167 20.55 4.07 17.67
C ASP A 167 21.55 4.55 16.59
N PRO A 168 22.34 5.59 16.86
CA PRO A 168 23.34 6.08 15.90
C PRO A 168 24.46 5.08 15.63
N GLY A 169 24.64 4.09 16.51
CA GLY A 169 25.65 3.04 16.41
C GLY A 169 25.22 1.83 15.60
N ALA A 170 23.91 1.68 15.34
CA ALA A 170 23.40 0.53 14.59
C ALA A 170 23.98 0.46 13.17
N ARG A 171 24.33 -0.75 12.75
CA ARG A 171 24.91 -1.05 11.42
C ARG A 171 24.07 -2.09 10.73
N ALA A 172 24.22 -2.20 9.40
CA ALA A 172 23.60 -3.24 8.60
C ALA A 172 24.03 -4.62 9.09
N ASP A 173 23.05 -5.52 9.24
CA ASP A 173 23.28 -6.93 9.50
C ASP A 173 23.37 -7.66 8.14
N LEU A 174 24.60 -8.03 7.75
CA LEU A 174 24.88 -8.72 6.50
C LEU A 174 25.55 -10.06 6.74
N ALA A 175 24.87 -11.15 6.37
CA ALA A 175 25.44 -12.48 6.34
C ALA A 175 25.76 -12.91 4.90
N VAL A 176 26.78 -13.74 4.74
CA VAL A 176 27.16 -14.35 3.44
C VAL A 176 27.25 -15.86 3.64
N MET A 177 26.53 -16.63 2.83
CA MET A 177 26.55 -18.07 2.87
C MET A 177 26.89 -18.67 1.52
N ASP A 178 27.59 -19.80 1.53
CA ASP A 178 27.99 -20.55 0.32
C ASP A 178 27.05 -21.75 0.15
N TYR A 179 26.20 -21.69 -0.85
CA TYR A 179 25.25 -22.72 -1.24
C TYR A 179 25.49 -23.16 -2.69
N ARG A 180 26.74 -23.07 -3.18
CA ARG A 180 27.11 -23.54 -4.51
C ARG A 180 26.90 -25.05 -4.62
N GLY A 181 26.19 -25.46 -5.68
CA GLY A 181 25.88 -26.86 -5.94
C GLY A 181 24.74 -27.44 -5.08
N VAL A 182 24.12 -26.65 -4.19
CA VAL A 182 22.93 -27.08 -3.44
C VAL A 182 21.69 -26.91 -4.33
N PRO A 183 20.76 -27.90 -4.38
CA PRO A 183 19.51 -27.78 -5.15
C PRO A 183 18.66 -26.57 -4.76
N ASP A 184 17.97 -25.94 -5.72
CA ASP A 184 17.14 -24.76 -5.48
C ASP A 184 16.06 -25.00 -4.41
N ALA A 185 15.43 -26.19 -4.40
CA ALA A 185 14.41 -26.52 -3.41
C ALA A 185 14.93 -26.50 -1.95
N GLU A 186 16.20 -26.93 -1.73
CA GLU A 186 16.83 -26.89 -0.41
C GLU A 186 17.22 -25.46 -0.02
N VAL A 187 17.62 -24.64 -0.99
CA VAL A 187 17.88 -23.22 -0.78
C VAL A 187 16.59 -22.48 -0.42
N ASP A 188 15.51 -22.71 -1.13
CA ASP A 188 14.21 -22.11 -0.85
C ASP A 188 13.67 -22.51 0.54
N GLU A 189 13.89 -23.77 0.95
CA GLU A 189 13.51 -24.20 2.30
C GLU A 189 14.32 -23.49 3.39
N PHE A 190 15.63 -23.35 3.17
CA PHE A 190 16.49 -22.57 4.06
C PHE A 190 16.04 -21.10 4.11
N LEU A 191 15.76 -20.47 2.96
CA LEU A 191 15.31 -19.09 2.89
C LEU A 191 13.97 -18.89 3.61
N ARG A 192 13.00 -19.82 3.49
CA ARG A 192 11.74 -19.76 4.25
C ARG A 192 11.98 -19.74 5.75
N GLY A 193 12.94 -20.50 6.25
CA GLY A 193 13.35 -20.45 7.66
C GLY A 193 13.95 -19.09 8.03
N PHE A 194 14.89 -18.62 7.21
CA PHE A 194 15.59 -17.34 7.44
C PHE A 194 14.66 -16.14 7.45
N VAL A 195 13.72 -16.05 6.51
CA VAL A 195 12.79 -14.89 6.43
C VAL A 195 11.76 -14.87 7.55
N ARG A 196 11.54 -15.99 8.24
CA ARG A 196 10.59 -16.11 9.37
C ARG A 196 11.21 -15.92 10.74
N GLU A 197 12.54 -15.86 10.85
CA GLU A 197 13.19 -15.64 12.14
C GLU A 197 12.78 -14.30 12.73
N PRO A 198 12.19 -14.23 13.94
CA PRO A 198 11.67 -12.98 14.48
C PRO A 198 12.80 -12.04 14.92
N PHE A 199 12.50 -10.73 14.91
CA PHE A 199 13.38 -9.70 15.44
C PHE A 199 13.12 -9.44 16.92
N ASP A 200 14.19 -9.16 17.67
CA ASP A 200 14.10 -8.54 18.99
C ASP A 200 13.88 -7.03 18.81
N ARG A 201 12.62 -6.59 18.92
CA ARG A 201 12.24 -5.19 18.69
C ARG A 201 12.87 -4.18 19.65
N SER A 202 13.47 -4.66 20.74
CA SER A 202 14.18 -3.79 21.69
C SER A 202 15.59 -3.40 21.23
N ARG A 203 16.10 -3.95 20.11
CA ARG A 203 17.47 -3.79 19.63
C ARG A 203 17.48 -3.55 18.12
N ALA A 204 18.08 -2.42 17.70
CA ALA A 204 18.35 -2.16 16.29
C ALA A 204 19.60 -2.94 15.79
N PRO A 205 19.67 -3.31 14.52
CA PRO A 205 18.69 -3.06 13.46
C PRO A 205 17.54 -4.08 13.45
N LEU A 206 16.36 -3.67 12.97
CA LEU A 206 15.19 -4.52 12.77
C LEU A 206 15.04 -4.94 11.31
N TRP A 207 16.14 -5.10 10.65
CA TRP A 207 16.26 -5.65 9.30
C TRP A 207 17.57 -6.38 9.16
N ARG A 208 17.64 -7.34 8.23
CA ARG A 208 18.85 -8.12 7.96
C ARG A 208 18.96 -8.41 6.48
N THR A 209 20.19 -8.61 6.02
CA THR A 209 20.53 -8.94 4.65
C THR A 209 21.30 -10.25 4.60
N LEU A 210 20.97 -11.10 3.63
CA LEU A 210 21.70 -12.32 3.38
C LEU A 210 22.09 -12.39 1.90
N VAL A 211 23.34 -12.73 1.64
CA VAL A 211 23.86 -13.11 0.33
C VAL A 211 24.08 -14.62 0.30
N VAL A 212 23.35 -15.33 -0.54
CA VAL A 212 23.51 -16.77 -0.77
C VAL A 212 24.21 -16.99 -2.10
N ARG A 213 25.47 -17.41 -2.09
CA ARG A 213 26.25 -17.68 -3.31
C ARG A 213 25.76 -18.97 -3.95
N ARG A 214 25.33 -18.90 -5.22
CA ARG A 214 24.83 -20.04 -6.00
C ARG A 214 25.90 -20.62 -6.94
N ASP A 215 26.74 -19.74 -7.49
CA ASP A 215 27.97 -20.08 -8.20
C ASP A 215 28.99 -18.92 -8.11
N GLU A 216 29.99 -18.86 -9.01
CA GLU A 216 31.00 -17.79 -8.98
C GLU A 216 30.45 -16.44 -9.44
N ALA A 217 29.38 -16.43 -10.24
CA ALA A 217 28.80 -15.25 -10.83
C ALA A 217 27.31 -15.05 -10.45
N GLU A 218 26.75 -15.92 -9.64
CA GLU A 218 25.33 -15.86 -9.24
C GLU A 218 25.17 -15.92 -7.73
N ALA A 219 24.32 -15.03 -7.20
CA ALA A 219 23.90 -15.02 -5.81
C ALA A 219 22.41 -14.70 -5.68
N LEU A 220 21.80 -15.15 -4.58
CA LEU A 220 20.53 -14.62 -4.11
C LEU A 220 20.83 -13.57 -3.04
N LEU A 221 20.20 -12.41 -3.19
CA LEU A 221 20.26 -11.32 -2.24
C LEU A 221 18.91 -11.21 -1.55
N VAL A 222 18.89 -11.37 -0.24
CA VAL A 222 17.68 -11.42 0.57
C VAL A 222 17.67 -10.24 1.52
N PHE A 223 16.57 -9.50 1.53
CA PHE A 223 16.28 -8.47 2.52
C PHE A 223 15.08 -8.91 3.35
N VAL A 224 15.17 -8.77 4.67
CA VAL A 224 14.07 -9.00 5.60
C VAL A 224 13.93 -7.80 6.50
N PHE A 225 12.71 -7.28 6.63
CA PHE A 225 12.39 -6.13 7.47
C PHE A 225 11.28 -6.49 8.46
N ASP A 226 11.43 -6.07 9.72
CA ASP A 226 10.28 -5.97 10.62
C ASP A 226 9.37 -4.83 10.11
N HIS A 227 8.08 -5.10 10.02
CA HIS A 227 7.12 -4.10 9.51
C HIS A 227 7.04 -2.84 10.39
N MET A 228 7.57 -2.92 11.64
CA MET A 228 7.68 -1.76 12.52
C MET A 228 8.54 -0.62 11.94
N ILE A 229 9.47 -0.93 11.02
CA ILE A 229 10.43 0.06 10.49
C ILE A 229 10.27 0.37 9.01
N ALA A 230 9.46 -0.41 8.30
CA ALA A 230 9.30 -0.28 6.84
C ALA A 230 7.97 -0.84 6.35
N ASP A 231 7.56 -0.42 5.17
CA ASP A 231 6.43 -0.93 4.38
C ASP A 231 6.86 -1.21 2.93
N GLY A 232 5.95 -1.67 2.08
CA GLY A 232 6.26 -1.98 0.69
C GLY A 232 6.83 -0.78 -0.08
N TRP A 233 6.27 0.42 0.08
CA TRP A 233 6.81 1.65 -0.51
C TRP A 233 8.24 1.96 -0.03
N SER A 234 8.52 1.68 1.25
CA SER A 234 9.86 1.85 1.82
C SER A 234 10.90 0.96 1.14
N LEU A 235 10.51 -0.23 0.65
CA LEU A 235 11.42 -1.11 -0.07
C LEU A 235 11.89 -0.48 -1.38
N ASP A 236 11.00 0.16 -2.15
CA ASP A 236 11.39 0.85 -3.39
C ASP A 236 12.35 2.00 -3.11
N THR A 237 12.07 2.81 -2.08
CA THR A 237 13.00 3.87 -1.62
C THR A 237 14.35 3.28 -1.19
N PHE A 238 14.34 2.17 -0.44
CA PHE A 238 15.54 1.50 0.05
C PHE A 238 16.40 0.96 -1.10
N VAL A 239 15.81 0.27 -2.08
CA VAL A 239 16.58 -0.32 -3.20
C VAL A 239 17.10 0.74 -4.16
N GLU A 240 16.38 1.86 -4.34
CA GLU A 240 16.85 3.00 -5.12
C GLU A 240 18.10 3.63 -4.49
N ASP A 241 18.03 3.93 -3.19
CA ASP A 241 19.17 4.49 -2.44
C ASP A 241 20.33 3.48 -2.35
N LEU A 242 20.04 2.20 -2.16
CA LEU A 242 21.06 1.14 -2.16
C LEU A 242 21.77 1.03 -3.52
N SER A 243 21.01 1.10 -4.60
CA SER A 243 21.56 1.07 -5.95
C SER A 243 22.49 2.27 -6.22
N ALA A 244 22.10 3.48 -5.79
CA ALA A 244 22.92 4.67 -5.89
C ALA A 244 24.19 4.55 -5.03
N ALA A 245 24.04 4.14 -3.76
CA ALA A 245 25.15 3.97 -2.83
C ALA A 245 26.16 2.93 -3.30
N TYR A 246 25.69 1.78 -3.82
CA TYR A 246 26.55 0.71 -4.35
C TYR A 246 27.34 1.18 -5.57
N ARG A 247 26.76 1.96 -6.47
CA ARG A 247 27.47 2.55 -7.61
C ARG A 247 28.44 3.66 -7.23
N GLY A 248 28.48 4.05 -5.95
CA GLY A 248 29.32 5.15 -5.46
C GLY A 248 28.79 6.53 -5.80
N ALA A 249 27.54 6.63 -6.24
CA ALA A 249 26.85 7.89 -6.45
C ALA A 249 26.49 8.55 -5.10
N GLU A 250 26.27 9.86 -5.13
CA GLU A 250 25.59 10.53 -4.03
C GLU A 250 24.16 10.00 -3.93
N LEU A 251 23.67 9.87 -2.70
CA LEU A 251 22.26 9.52 -2.51
C LEU A 251 21.41 10.67 -3.03
N PRO A 252 20.26 10.38 -3.69
CA PRO A 252 19.41 11.42 -4.26
C PRO A 252 19.13 12.53 -3.25
N ASP A 253 19.40 13.79 -3.65
CA ASP A 253 19.01 14.93 -2.81
C ASP A 253 17.50 15.06 -2.85
N ARG A 254 16.90 14.87 -1.69
CA ARG A 254 15.44 14.96 -1.49
C ARG A 254 15.13 16.10 -0.53
N ALA A 255 15.90 17.19 -0.63
CA ALA A 255 15.70 18.38 0.19
C ALA A 255 14.22 18.85 0.11
N GLY A 256 13.62 19.03 1.27
CA GLY A 256 12.19 19.33 1.41
C GLY A 256 11.25 18.12 1.43
N GLN A 257 11.78 16.88 1.21
CA GLN A 257 11.01 15.63 1.26
C GLN A 257 11.51 14.65 2.34
N SER A 258 12.45 15.07 3.19
CA SER A 258 13.15 14.21 4.15
C SER A 258 12.67 14.39 5.58
N GLY A 259 11.35 14.43 5.79
CA GLY A 259 10.80 14.36 7.15
C GLY A 259 11.20 13.03 7.82
N ALA A 260 11.60 13.06 9.09
CA ALA A 260 11.87 11.84 9.82
C ALA A 260 10.56 11.11 10.14
N TYR A 261 10.58 9.78 10.07
CA TYR A 261 9.39 8.99 10.43
C TYR A 261 8.91 9.29 11.87
N ALA A 262 9.83 9.56 12.79
CA ALA A 262 9.51 9.92 14.18
C ALA A 262 8.68 11.21 14.26
N ASP A 263 8.94 12.18 13.39
CA ASP A 263 8.18 13.45 13.34
C ASP A 263 6.76 13.21 12.82
N TRP A 264 6.62 12.38 11.77
CA TRP A 264 5.31 11.95 11.29
C TRP A 264 4.51 11.22 12.37
N ALA A 265 5.16 10.30 13.12
CA ALA A 265 4.52 9.56 14.20
C ALA A 265 4.05 10.48 15.33
N ALA A 266 4.84 11.49 15.70
CA ALA A 266 4.46 12.49 16.69
C ALA A 266 3.27 13.32 16.19
N GLY A 267 3.31 13.83 14.96
CA GLY A 267 2.23 14.59 14.33
C GLY A 267 0.91 13.81 14.23
N GLN A 268 0.97 12.48 14.06
CA GLN A 268 -0.22 11.62 14.08
C GLN A 268 -0.94 11.68 15.45
N TRP A 269 -0.21 11.67 16.55
CA TRP A 269 -0.78 11.79 17.90
C TRP A 269 -1.30 13.19 18.21
N GLU A 270 -0.62 14.22 17.74
CA GLU A 270 -1.05 15.62 17.91
C GLU A 270 -2.38 15.86 17.18
N SER A 271 -2.47 15.50 15.90
CA SER A 271 -3.71 15.66 15.13
C SER A 271 -4.88 14.87 15.72
N TRP A 272 -4.59 13.73 16.35
CA TRP A 272 -5.60 12.90 17.02
C TRP A 272 -6.24 13.62 18.22
N GLN A 273 -5.48 14.42 18.94
CA GLN A 273 -6.00 15.21 20.08
C GLN A 273 -6.83 16.41 19.65
N ASP A 274 -6.58 16.98 18.48
CA ASP A 274 -7.29 18.15 17.94
C ASP A 274 -8.68 17.85 17.33
N GLY A 275 -9.28 16.69 17.67
CA GLY A 275 -10.64 16.32 17.23
C GLY A 275 -10.70 15.54 15.92
N ARG A 276 -9.57 15.36 15.22
CA ARG A 276 -9.47 14.59 13.98
C ARG A 276 -9.98 13.14 14.12
N ALA A 277 -9.81 12.56 15.31
CA ALA A 277 -10.28 11.22 15.60
C ALA A 277 -11.80 11.04 15.43
N GLU A 278 -12.61 12.01 15.85
CA GLU A 278 -14.07 11.94 15.72
C GLU A 278 -14.52 12.19 14.28
N GLU A 279 -13.91 13.13 13.57
CA GLU A 279 -14.19 13.37 12.15
C GLU A 279 -13.95 12.09 11.32
N LEU A 280 -12.81 11.42 11.53
CA LEU A 280 -12.50 10.15 10.88
C LEU A 280 -13.47 9.04 11.27
N ALA A 281 -13.84 8.97 12.56
CA ALA A 281 -14.80 7.98 13.04
C ALA A 281 -16.20 8.19 12.44
N ASP A 282 -16.66 9.44 12.29
CA ASP A 282 -17.94 9.75 11.66
C ASP A 282 -17.99 9.32 10.20
N TYR A 283 -16.91 9.60 9.45
CA TYR A 283 -16.80 9.07 8.09
C TYR A 283 -16.93 7.54 8.06
N TRP A 284 -16.14 6.82 8.85
CA TRP A 284 -16.18 5.36 8.84
C TRP A 284 -17.51 4.79 9.32
N ARG A 285 -18.20 5.44 10.28
CA ARG A 285 -19.58 5.06 10.68
C ARG A 285 -20.58 5.22 9.54
N SER A 286 -20.39 6.21 8.66
CA SER A 286 -21.25 6.40 7.50
C SER A 286 -21.02 5.38 6.39
N GLN A 287 -19.79 4.84 6.31
CA GLN A 287 -19.38 3.91 5.25
C GLN A 287 -19.58 2.45 5.64
N LEU A 288 -19.36 2.08 6.88
CA LEU A 288 -19.37 0.68 7.32
C LEU A 288 -20.72 0.30 7.93
N SER A 289 -21.12 -0.97 7.77
CA SER A 289 -22.32 -1.49 8.41
C SER A 289 -22.23 -1.40 9.94
N ALA A 290 -23.34 -1.08 10.59
CA ALA A 290 -23.45 -1.18 12.04
C ALA A 290 -23.38 -2.65 12.52
N ASP A 291 -23.74 -3.62 11.66
CA ASP A 291 -23.59 -5.05 11.95
C ASP A 291 -22.17 -5.52 11.61
N PRO A 292 -21.38 -5.92 12.62
CA PRO A 292 -20.04 -6.43 12.39
C PRO A 292 -20.02 -7.75 11.60
N ALA A 293 -21.13 -8.47 11.48
CA ALA A 293 -21.20 -9.69 10.67
C ALA A 293 -21.26 -9.35 9.16
N GLU A 294 -21.96 -8.28 8.79
CA GLU A 294 -21.97 -7.78 7.41
C GLU A 294 -20.60 -7.22 7.01
N PHE A 295 -19.93 -6.50 7.92
CA PHE A 295 -18.56 -6.03 7.70
C PHE A 295 -17.60 -7.20 7.49
N ALA A 296 -17.70 -8.24 8.32
CA ALA A 296 -16.87 -9.43 8.25
C ALA A 296 -17.34 -10.42 7.17
N LEU A 297 -17.73 -9.90 6.01
CA LEU A 297 -18.19 -10.69 4.87
C LEU A 297 -17.33 -11.95 4.66
N ARG A 298 -17.99 -13.11 4.48
CA ARG A 298 -17.35 -14.38 4.19
C ARG A 298 -17.82 -14.94 2.86
N LEU A 299 -16.87 -15.41 2.06
CA LEU A 299 -17.18 -16.11 0.82
C LEU A 299 -17.81 -17.49 1.14
N PRO A 300 -18.64 -18.05 0.25
CA PRO A 300 -19.33 -19.32 0.50
C PRO A 300 -18.44 -20.53 0.82
N GLY A 301 -17.19 -20.53 0.32
CA GLY A 301 -16.19 -21.56 0.61
C GLY A 301 -15.53 -21.47 2.00
N TYR A 302 -15.94 -20.51 2.84
CA TYR A 302 -15.36 -20.32 4.17
C TYR A 302 -15.74 -21.43 5.15
N ARG A 303 -14.74 -22.00 5.84
CA ARG A 303 -14.88 -23.16 6.74
C ARG A 303 -14.74 -22.83 8.23
N GLY A 304 -14.27 -21.65 8.58
CA GLY A 304 -14.03 -21.21 9.95
C GLY A 304 -12.57 -20.84 10.24
N THR A 305 -12.32 -20.26 11.41
CA THR A 305 -10.96 -19.86 11.87
C THR A 305 -10.47 -20.71 13.04
N GLU A 306 -11.21 -21.72 13.48
CA GLU A 306 -10.79 -22.55 14.59
C GLU A 306 -9.55 -23.38 14.18
N GLY A 307 -8.42 -23.11 14.85
CA GLY A 307 -7.18 -23.83 14.60
C GLY A 307 -6.57 -23.51 13.23
N LEU A 308 -6.27 -22.23 12.96
CA LEU A 308 -5.54 -21.84 11.75
C LEU A 308 -4.37 -22.76 11.51
N SER A 309 -4.41 -23.49 10.40
CA SER A 309 -3.41 -24.49 10.05
C SER A 309 -2.97 -24.28 8.62
N LYS A 310 -1.68 -24.49 8.39
CA LYS A 310 -1.02 -24.53 7.11
C LYS A 310 -1.40 -23.38 6.18
N PRO A 311 -0.69 -22.26 6.27
CA PRO A 311 -0.80 -21.19 5.29
C PRO A 311 -0.45 -21.73 3.90
N ALA A 312 -1.13 -21.22 2.87
CA ALA A 312 -0.94 -21.63 1.48
C ALA A 312 -0.91 -20.40 0.57
N SER A 313 -0.12 -20.51 -0.48
CA SER A 313 -0.04 -19.54 -1.57
C SER A 313 -0.28 -20.24 -2.89
N LEU A 314 -1.12 -19.67 -3.73
CA LEU A 314 -1.36 -20.09 -5.10
C LEU A 314 -1.01 -18.92 -6.02
N VAL A 315 -0.30 -19.22 -7.10
CA VAL A 315 0.24 -18.21 -8.03
C VAL A 315 -0.11 -18.57 -9.46
N TRP A 316 -0.53 -17.59 -10.24
CA TRP A 316 -0.81 -17.72 -11.67
C TRP A 316 -0.21 -16.54 -12.43
N ASP A 317 0.59 -16.83 -13.44
CA ASP A 317 0.95 -15.83 -14.45
C ASP A 317 -0.22 -15.72 -15.43
N LEU A 318 -0.75 -14.50 -15.61
CA LEU A 318 -1.89 -14.25 -16.46
C LEU A 318 -1.46 -14.15 -17.94
N ASP A 319 -2.39 -14.49 -18.83
CA ASP A 319 -2.14 -14.35 -20.27
C ASP A 319 -1.79 -12.87 -20.60
N PRO A 320 -0.77 -12.63 -21.43
CA PRO A 320 -0.45 -11.27 -21.89
C PRO A 320 -1.64 -10.54 -22.56
N ALA A 321 -2.64 -11.26 -23.08
CA ALA A 321 -3.86 -10.65 -23.61
C ALA A 321 -4.71 -10.03 -22.49
N THR A 322 -4.86 -10.71 -21.35
CA THR A 322 -5.54 -10.18 -20.14
C THR A 322 -4.86 -8.91 -19.64
N ALA A 323 -3.52 -8.91 -19.58
CA ALA A 323 -2.75 -7.72 -19.18
C ALA A 323 -2.97 -6.54 -20.16
N ARG A 324 -3.00 -6.79 -21.46
CA ARG A 324 -3.32 -5.76 -22.46
C ARG A 324 -4.76 -5.29 -22.36
N GLY A 325 -5.70 -6.22 -22.17
CA GLY A 325 -7.13 -5.91 -21.99
C GLY A 325 -7.36 -4.97 -20.80
N LEU A 326 -6.72 -5.25 -19.65
CA LEU A 326 -6.78 -4.38 -18.49
C LEU A 326 -6.24 -2.98 -18.79
N ARG A 327 -5.08 -2.85 -19.45
CA ARG A 327 -4.53 -1.53 -19.83
C ARG A 327 -5.46 -0.75 -20.76
N THR A 328 -6.05 -1.41 -21.76
CA THR A 328 -7.01 -0.78 -22.66
C THR A 328 -8.25 -0.31 -21.90
N ALA A 329 -8.78 -1.15 -21.01
CA ALA A 329 -9.92 -0.78 -20.17
C ALA A 329 -9.62 0.39 -19.23
N CYS A 330 -8.42 0.46 -18.67
CA CYS A 330 -8.01 1.59 -17.85
C CYS A 330 -8.06 2.91 -18.62
N GLN A 331 -7.63 2.92 -19.88
CA GLN A 331 -7.71 4.09 -20.76
C GLN A 331 -9.17 4.45 -21.09
N ASP A 332 -9.99 3.47 -21.48
CA ASP A 332 -11.40 3.68 -21.83
C ASP A 332 -12.24 4.14 -20.64
N LEU A 333 -12.02 3.54 -19.48
CA LEU A 333 -12.74 3.85 -18.23
C LEU A 333 -12.12 5.03 -17.46
N ARG A 334 -11.00 5.58 -17.93
CA ARG A 334 -10.22 6.64 -17.26
C ARG A 334 -9.99 6.30 -15.79
N ALA A 335 -9.53 5.09 -15.52
CA ALA A 335 -9.35 4.56 -14.16
C ALA A 335 -8.03 3.79 -14.03
N THR A 336 -7.47 3.77 -12.82
CA THR A 336 -6.23 3.02 -12.56
C THR A 336 -6.45 1.51 -12.63
N PRO A 337 -5.41 0.72 -12.94
CA PRO A 337 -5.49 -0.73 -12.90
C PRO A 337 -5.99 -1.27 -11.54
N TYR A 338 -5.60 -0.61 -10.46
CA TYR A 338 -6.09 -0.91 -9.11
C TYR A 338 -7.62 -0.74 -9.00
N CYS A 339 -8.15 0.40 -9.45
CA CYS A 339 -9.59 0.68 -9.40
C CYS A 339 -10.38 -0.31 -10.27
N VAL A 340 -9.95 -0.55 -11.52
CA VAL A 340 -10.60 -1.49 -12.45
C VAL A 340 -10.59 -2.91 -11.86
N SER A 341 -9.43 -3.38 -11.38
CA SER A 341 -9.30 -4.72 -10.84
C SER A 341 -10.10 -4.91 -9.53
N MET A 342 -10.10 -3.91 -8.65
CA MET A 342 -10.93 -3.94 -7.43
C MET A 342 -12.43 -4.01 -7.77
N SER A 343 -12.87 -3.34 -8.84
CA SER A 343 -14.26 -3.39 -9.32
C SER A 343 -14.65 -4.81 -9.74
N VAL A 344 -13.74 -5.52 -10.44
CA VAL A 344 -13.96 -6.94 -10.80
C VAL A 344 -14.08 -7.81 -9.54
N VAL A 345 -13.20 -7.64 -8.56
CA VAL A 345 -13.27 -8.40 -7.30
C VAL A 345 -14.59 -8.13 -6.57
N LYS A 346 -15.02 -6.86 -6.50
CA LYS A 346 -16.30 -6.50 -5.86
C LYS A 346 -17.51 -7.10 -6.58
N ALA A 347 -17.53 -7.08 -7.92
CA ALA A 347 -18.58 -7.74 -8.70
C ALA A 347 -18.66 -9.25 -8.42
N LEU A 348 -17.51 -9.94 -8.34
CA LEU A 348 -17.45 -11.35 -8.02
C LEU A 348 -17.87 -11.65 -6.58
N VAL A 349 -17.47 -10.83 -5.62
CA VAL A 349 -17.88 -10.97 -4.22
C VAL A 349 -19.41 -10.78 -4.10
N ALA A 350 -19.98 -9.78 -4.77
CA ALA A 350 -21.44 -9.59 -4.83
C ALA A 350 -22.14 -10.79 -5.46
N LEU A 351 -21.62 -11.32 -6.56
CA LEU A 351 -22.16 -12.52 -7.22
C LEU A 351 -22.09 -13.76 -6.31
N ALA A 352 -20.97 -13.93 -5.59
CA ALA A 352 -20.74 -15.08 -4.72
C ALA A 352 -21.66 -15.06 -3.49
N THR A 353 -21.81 -13.89 -2.86
CA THR A 353 -22.49 -13.73 -1.56
C THR A 353 -23.93 -13.29 -1.69
N GLY A 354 -24.33 -12.74 -2.82
CA GLY A 354 -25.65 -12.10 -3.01
C GLY A 354 -25.78 -10.75 -2.29
N GLN A 355 -24.71 -10.21 -1.71
CA GLN A 355 -24.75 -8.92 -1.02
C GLN A 355 -24.58 -7.78 -2.02
N GLY A 356 -25.48 -6.79 -1.94
CA GLY A 356 -25.40 -5.58 -2.78
C GLY A 356 -24.42 -4.52 -2.26
N ARG A 357 -23.93 -4.64 -1.02
CA ARG A 357 -22.94 -3.73 -0.43
C ARG A 357 -21.68 -4.50 -0.09
N VAL A 358 -20.57 -4.16 -0.73
CA VAL A 358 -19.31 -4.89 -0.64
C VAL A 358 -18.20 -4.02 -0.04
N THR A 359 -17.70 -4.46 1.11
CA THR A 359 -16.51 -3.90 1.76
C THR A 359 -15.33 -4.83 1.53
N LEU A 360 -14.22 -4.30 1.04
CA LEU A 360 -12.94 -5.02 0.98
C LEU A 360 -11.95 -4.37 1.94
N LEU A 361 -10.98 -5.15 2.42
CA LEU A 361 -9.78 -4.60 3.04
C LEU A 361 -8.73 -4.37 1.94
N THR A 362 -8.07 -3.23 1.99
CA THR A 362 -6.92 -2.91 1.14
C THR A 362 -5.93 -2.05 1.89
N THR A 363 -4.77 -1.80 1.32
CA THR A 363 -3.74 -0.94 1.93
C THR A 363 -3.69 0.41 1.23
N ASN A 364 -3.66 1.47 2.02
CA ASN A 364 -3.30 2.83 1.61
C ASN A 364 -1.84 3.09 2.00
N ALA A 365 -1.03 3.60 1.08
CA ALA A 365 0.36 3.96 1.34
C ALA A 365 0.51 5.06 2.40
N ASN A 366 -0.53 5.88 2.60
CA ASN A 366 -0.61 6.95 3.60
C ASN A 366 0.56 7.94 3.56
N ARG A 367 1.06 8.24 2.34
CA ARG A 367 2.17 9.15 2.06
C ARG A 367 1.71 10.36 1.26
N LEU A 368 0.60 10.94 1.70
CA LEU A 368 -0.01 12.08 1.02
C LEU A 368 0.81 13.38 1.18
N ASP A 369 1.59 13.51 2.25
CA ASP A 369 2.53 14.62 2.41
C ASP A 369 3.83 14.31 1.64
N GLY A 370 4.20 15.19 0.71
CA GLY A 370 5.41 15.09 -0.11
C GLY A 370 6.70 14.97 0.72
N ALA A 371 6.71 15.53 1.94
CA ALA A 371 7.84 15.44 2.86
C ALA A 371 8.22 13.99 3.24
N TYR A 372 7.27 13.06 3.19
CA TYR A 372 7.51 11.68 3.61
C TYR A 372 7.56 10.66 2.46
N GLN A 373 7.41 11.08 1.21
CA GLN A 373 7.40 10.16 0.05
C GLN A 373 8.70 9.36 -0.09
N SER A 374 9.83 9.94 0.30
CA SER A 374 11.16 9.29 0.25
C SER A 374 11.69 8.87 1.62
N THR A 375 10.82 8.74 2.61
CA THR A 375 11.19 8.31 3.96
C THR A 375 10.93 6.81 4.13
N VAL A 376 11.91 6.06 4.61
CA VAL A 376 11.70 4.68 5.04
C VAL A 376 10.96 4.69 6.37
N GLY A 377 9.85 3.93 6.46
CA GLY A 377 9.02 3.84 7.67
C GLY A 377 7.72 3.08 7.42
N TRP A 378 6.99 2.73 8.46
CA TRP A 378 5.68 2.09 8.34
C TRP A 378 4.56 3.13 8.29
N PHE A 379 4.28 3.67 7.13
CA PHE A 379 3.17 4.60 6.87
C PHE A 379 1.89 3.86 6.46
N ALA A 380 2.05 2.74 5.77
CA ALA A 380 0.95 1.98 5.20
C ALA A 380 -0.13 1.64 6.23
N ASN A 381 -1.38 1.82 5.85
CA ASN A 381 -2.54 1.57 6.70
C ASN A 381 -3.63 0.82 5.94
N GLY A 382 -4.32 -0.10 6.63
CA GLY A 382 -5.50 -0.76 6.10
C GLY A 382 -6.69 0.21 6.03
N VAL A 383 -7.40 0.18 4.91
CA VAL A 383 -8.63 0.95 4.68
C VAL A 383 -9.74 0.04 4.13
N PHE A 384 -10.98 0.48 4.24
CA PHE A 384 -12.17 -0.32 3.95
C PHE A 384 -13.05 0.35 2.89
N PRO A 385 -12.62 0.43 1.61
CA PRO A 385 -13.47 0.96 0.56
C PRO A 385 -14.74 0.13 0.45
N THR A 386 -15.89 0.77 0.70
CA THR A 386 -17.22 0.16 0.67
C THR A 386 -17.98 0.70 -0.53
N THR A 387 -18.62 -0.19 -1.32
CA THR A 387 -19.31 0.18 -2.55
C THR A 387 -20.63 -0.59 -2.64
N ASP A 388 -21.68 0.10 -3.06
CA ASP A 388 -22.92 -0.56 -3.46
C ASP A 388 -22.73 -1.13 -4.87
N VAL A 389 -22.99 -2.43 -5.03
CA VAL A 389 -22.77 -3.20 -6.26
C VAL A 389 -24.11 -3.70 -6.80
N GLU A 390 -24.54 -3.13 -7.90
CA GLU A 390 -25.74 -3.54 -8.62
C GLU A 390 -25.36 -4.33 -9.87
N LEU A 391 -25.49 -5.66 -9.85
CA LEU A 391 -25.12 -6.51 -10.99
C LEU A 391 -25.98 -6.26 -12.25
N SER A 392 -27.16 -5.64 -12.10
CA SER A 392 -28.01 -5.18 -13.23
C SER A 392 -27.45 -3.92 -13.93
N GLY A 393 -26.56 -3.17 -13.26
CA GLY A 393 -25.86 -2.02 -13.81
C GLY A 393 -24.67 -2.41 -14.68
N THR A 394 -24.01 -1.40 -15.27
CA THR A 394 -22.85 -1.59 -16.13
C THR A 394 -21.55 -1.66 -15.31
N PHE A 395 -20.50 -2.24 -15.89
CA PHE A 395 -19.19 -2.27 -15.25
C PHE A 395 -18.59 -0.86 -15.16
N ARG A 396 -18.86 0.01 -16.14
CA ARG A 396 -18.44 1.42 -16.12
C ARG A 396 -19.00 2.16 -14.89
N ASP A 397 -20.29 1.98 -14.59
CA ASP A 397 -20.90 2.59 -13.40
C ASP A 397 -20.26 2.07 -12.11
N LEU A 398 -19.99 0.76 -12.04
CA LEU A 398 -19.33 0.16 -10.89
C LEU A 398 -17.91 0.73 -10.71
N VAL A 399 -17.12 0.87 -11.77
CA VAL A 399 -15.76 1.46 -11.70
C VAL A 399 -15.82 2.89 -11.16
N SER A 400 -16.80 3.70 -11.58
CA SER A 400 -17.00 5.06 -11.06
C SER A 400 -17.32 5.05 -9.56
N ALA A 401 -18.23 4.17 -9.12
CA ALA A 401 -18.60 4.03 -7.70
C ALA A 401 -17.42 3.51 -6.84
N VAL A 402 -16.64 2.55 -7.36
CA VAL A 402 -15.44 2.02 -6.68
C VAL A 402 -14.38 3.11 -6.57
N ARG A 403 -14.15 3.90 -7.62
CA ARG A 403 -13.22 5.03 -7.58
C ARG A 403 -13.59 6.02 -6.47
N ALA A 404 -14.85 6.42 -6.37
CA ALA A 404 -15.33 7.29 -5.30
C ALA A 404 -15.08 6.69 -3.90
N SER A 405 -15.33 5.38 -3.73
CA SER A 405 -15.10 4.69 -2.46
C SER A 405 -13.61 4.59 -2.09
N ILE A 406 -12.71 4.38 -3.08
CA ILE A 406 -11.26 4.39 -2.88
C ILE A 406 -10.78 5.77 -2.44
N LEU A 407 -11.19 6.82 -3.15
CA LEU A 407 -10.81 8.20 -2.83
C LEU A 407 -11.28 8.61 -1.45
N GLY A 408 -12.53 8.32 -1.10
CA GLY A 408 -13.07 8.57 0.23
C GLY A 408 -12.29 7.81 1.32
N ALA A 409 -12.02 6.52 1.12
CA ALA A 409 -11.23 5.71 2.05
C ALA A 409 -9.79 6.23 2.20
N THR A 410 -9.17 6.69 1.10
CA THR A 410 -7.82 7.27 1.11
C THR A 410 -7.77 8.60 1.85
N ALA A 411 -8.75 9.49 1.62
CA ALA A 411 -8.85 10.79 2.31
C ALA A 411 -9.03 10.65 3.84
N HIS A 412 -9.56 9.50 4.30
CA HIS A 412 -9.79 9.21 5.71
C HIS A 412 -8.91 8.06 6.23
N GLY A 413 -7.84 7.73 5.51
CA GLY A 413 -6.90 6.66 5.82
C GLY A 413 -5.94 6.94 6.98
N ASP A 414 -5.96 8.15 7.58
CA ASP A 414 -5.11 8.49 8.74
C ASP A 414 -5.46 7.66 9.99
N MET A 415 -6.73 7.25 10.14
CA MET A 415 -7.13 6.38 11.24
C MET A 415 -6.68 4.94 10.97
N PRO A 416 -5.79 4.35 11.79
CA PRO A 416 -5.41 2.95 11.62
C PRO A 416 -6.60 2.01 11.70
N ALA A 417 -6.64 1.00 10.82
CA ALA A 417 -7.76 0.05 10.68
C ALA A 417 -8.25 -0.55 12.01
N MET A 418 -7.32 -0.84 12.93
CA MET A 418 -7.65 -1.35 14.26
C MET A 418 -8.40 -0.33 15.12
N PHE A 419 -8.15 0.98 14.93
CA PHE A 419 -8.88 2.03 15.65
C PHE A 419 -10.26 2.27 15.03
N VAL A 420 -10.40 2.16 13.70
CA VAL A 420 -11.71 2.17 13.02
C VAL A 420 -12.64 1.15 13.68
N ARG A 421 -12.20 -0.09 13.79
CA ARG A 421 -13.00 -1.17 14.40
C ARG A 421 -13.40 -0.87 15.84
N ARG A 422 -12.47 -0.39 16.65
CA ARG A 422 -12.73 -0.06 18.06
C ARG A 422 -13.68 1.12 18.25
N ARG A 423 -13.70 2.05 17.30
CA ARG A 423 -14.60 3.22 17.35
C ARG A 423 -16.01 2.91 16.86
N ILE A 424 -16.15 1.98 15.92
CA ILE A 424 -17.46 1.61 15.35
C ILE A 424 -18.15 0.55 16.20
N TRP A 425 -17.40 -0.43 16.69
CA TRP A 425 -17.91 -1.54 17.49
C TRP A 425 -17.16 -1.66 18.82
N PRO A 426 -17.33 -0.71 19.75
CA PRO A 426 -16.59 -0.68 21.02
C PRO A 426 -16.92 -1.85 21.96
N GLU A 427 -18.10 -2.48 21.79
CA GLU A 427 -18.56 -3.63 22.56
C GLU A 427 -17.90 -4.95 22.16
N LEU A 428 -17.22 -5.00 21.03
CA LEU A 428 -16.56 -6.23 20.60
C LEU A 428 -15.31 -6.51 21.45
N PRO A 429 -15.07 -7.79 21.80
CA PRO A 429 -13.89 -8.18 22.58
C PRO A 429 -12.60 -7.69 21.91
N ALA A 430 -11.59 -7.35 22.71
CA ALA A 430 -10.29 -6.85 22.21
C ALA A 430 -9.55 -7.81 21.27
N GLY A 431 -9.91 -9.10 21.26
CA GLY A 431 -9.39 -10.13 20.34
C GLY A 431 -10.30 -10.40 19.14
N PHE A 432 -11.35 -9.60 18.94
CA PHE A 432 -12.27 -9.79 17.82
C PHE A 432 -11.58 -9.42 16.50
N ARG A 433 -11.05 -10.44 15.83
CA ARG A 433 -10.35 -10.33 14.54
C ARG A 433 -11.33 -10.67 13.39
N LYS A 434 -12.37 -9.85 13.19
CA LYS A 434 -13.18 -9.98 11.97
C LYS A 434 -12.84 -8.80 11.06
N ASP A 435 -11.93 -9.04 10.13
CA ASP A 435 -11.69 -8.20 8.97
C ASP A 435 -12.64 -8.62 7.85
N PRO A 436 -12.88 -7.77 6.85
CA PRO A 436 -13.51 -8.21 5.61
C PRO A 436 -12.81 -9.48 5.11
N GLY A 437 -13.61 -10.48 4.72
CA GLY A 437 -13.09 -11.81 4.37
C GLY A 437 -12.20 -11.83 3.14
N VAL A 438 -12.14 -10.73 2.39
CA VAL A 438 -11.32 -10.56 1.21
C VAL A 438 -10.46 -9.32 1.35
N TYR A 439 -9.15 -9.52 1.27
CA TYR A 439 -8.15 -8.47 1.10
C TYR A 439 -7.74 -8.42 -0.37
N PHE A 440 -7.75 -7.23 -0.95
CA PHE A 440 -7.32 -7.04 -2.34
C PHE A 440 -6.24 -5.99 -2.46
N MET A 441 -5.20 -6.29 -3.25
CA MET A 441 -4.12 -5.36 -3.58
C MET A 441 -3.73 -5.47 -5.05
N TYR A 442 -3.42 -4.33 -5.67
CA TYR A 442 -2.75 -4.24 -6.95
C TYR A 442 -1.48 -3.43 -6.75
N ASN A 443 -0.32 -3.99 -7.12
CA ASN A 443 0.97 -3.31 -7.02
C ASN A 443 1.88 -3.71 -8.18
N ASP A 444 2.89 -2.88 -8.40
CA ASP A 444 4.11 -3.33 -9.05
C ASP A 444 4.87 -4.27 -8.11
N VAL A 445 5.63 -5.20 -8.66
CA VAL A 445 6.54 -6.01 -7.85
C VAL A 445 7.55 -5.08 -7.20
N TRP A 446 7.56 -5.06 -5.86
CA TRP A 446 8.42 -4.17 -5.09
C TRP A 446 9.90 -4.45 -5.31
N GLY A 447 10.70 -3.38 -5.30
CA GLY A 447 12.15 -3.48 -5.44
C GLY A 447 12.64 -3.68 -6.87
N GLY A 448 11.77 -3.55 -7.88
CA GLY A 448 12.11 -3.73 -9.30
C GLY A 448 13.18 -2.76 -9.83
N GLY A 449 13.51 -1.71 -9.06
CA GLY A 449 14.56 -0.73 -9.38
C GLY A 449 15.96 -1.09 -8.88
N LEU A 450 16.16 -2.25 -8.22
CA LEU A 450 17.47 -2.64 -7.71
C LEU A 450 18.48 -2.87 -8.85
N GLY A 451 19.63 -2.18 -8.79
CA GLY A 451 20.68 -2.30 -9.81
C GLY A 451 22.08 -1.97 -9.32
N PHE A 452 23.04 -2.81 -9.67
CA PHE A 452 24.43 -2.74 -9.21
C PHE A 452 25.43 -2.22 -10.25
N GLY A 453 24.95 -1.78 -11.42
CA GLY A 453 25.78 -1.22 -12.49
C GLY A 453 25.96 -2.16 -13.69
N GLU A 454 26.86 -1.78 -14.61
CA GLU A 454 27.10 -2.52 -15.85
C GLU A 454 27.60 -3.95 -15.59
N GLY A 455 27.10 -4.89 -16.37
CA GLY A 455 27.47 -6.30 -16.29
C GLY A 455 26.82 -7.07 -15.15
N VAL A 456 25.96 -6.42 -14.33
CA VAL A 456 25.16 -7.09 -13.29
C VAL A 456 23.69 -7.06 -13.68
N THR A 457 23.06 -8.23 -13.74
CA THR A 457 21.63 -8.35 -13.92
C THR A 457 20.95 -8.69 -12.60
N VAL A 458 19.80 -8.11 -12.34
CA VAL A 458 18.99 -8.36 -11.16
C VAL A 458 17.58 -8.74 -11.60
N SER A 459 17.04 -9.79 -11.03
CA SER A 459 15.65 -10.21 -11.22
C SER A 459 15.04 -10.65 -9.90
N THR A 460 13.74 -10.53 -9.75
CA THR A 460 13.04 -11.02 -8.57
C THR A 460 13.10 -12.54 -8.50
N HIS A 461 13.44 -13.07 -7.32
CA HIS A 461 13.28 -14.49 -7.01
C HIS A 461 12.07 -14.64 -6.10
N HIS A 462 11.01 -15.25 -6.63
CA HIS A 462 9.76 -15.42 -5.91
C HIS A 462 9.87 -16.56 -4.90
N LEU A 463 10.14 -16.22 -3.66
CA LEU A 463 9.95 -17.15 -2.56
C LEU A 463 8.46 -17.23 -2.25
N THR A 464 7.91 -18.45 -2.21
CA THR A 464 6.49 -18.63 -1.89
C THR A 464 6.19 -18.06 -0.51
N GLU A 465 5.38 -17.02 -0.47
CA GLU A 465 4.90 -16.42 0.77
C GLU A 465 3.79 -17.28 1.37
N ASP A 466 3.66 -17.24 2.67
CA ASP A 466 2.54 -17.83 3.39
C ASP A 466 1.57 -16.73 3.83
N ALA A 467 0.29 -17.09 3.98
CA ALA A 467 -0.67 -16.18 4.59
C ALA A 467 -0.22 -15.85 6.02
N ASP A 468 -0.15 -14.58 6.35
CA ASP A 468 0.23 -14.05 7.65
C ASP A 468 -0.98 -13.64 8.50
N SER A 469 -2.16 -13.56 7.90
CA SER A 469 -3.42 -13.20 8.53
C SER A 469 -4.62 -13.94 7.92
N PRO A 470 -5.70 -14.13 8.71
CA PRO A 470 -6.93 -14.79 8.22
C PRO A 470 -7.59 -14.04 7.08
N GLY A 471 -8.27 -14.77 6.20
CA GLY A 471 -9.00 -14.28 5.04
C GLY A 471 -8.41 -14.76 3.72
N LEU A 472 -9.06 -14.39 2.62
CA LEU A 472 -8.56 -14.62 1.28
C LEU A 472 -7.86 -13.34 0.80
N HIS A 473 -6.53 -13.39 0.68
CA HIS A 473 -5.73 -12.28 0.19
C HIS A 473 -5.49 -12.47 -1.29
N MET A 474 -5.95 -11.54 -2.11
CA MET A 474 -5.82 -11.55 -3.56
C MET A 474 -4.91 -10.40 -3.98
N TRP A 475 -3.72 -10.72 -4.48
CA TRP A 475 -2.76 -9.76 -4.96
C TRP A 475 -2.61 -9.87 -6.47
N LEU A 476 -2.85 -8.78 -7.17
CA LEU A 476 -2.58 -8.67 -8.59
C LEU A 476 -1.30 -7.84 -8.77
N LEU A 477 -0.23 -8.50 -9.18
CA LEU A 477 1.11 -7.95 -9.25
C LEU A 477 1.49 -7.69 -10.70
N ARG A 478 1.96 -6.47 -11.01
CA ARG A 478 2.54 -6.13 -12.30
C ARG A 478 4.05 -6.37 -12.27
N GLU A 479 4.55 -7.15 -13.22
CA GLU A 479 5.97 -7.38 -13.44
C GLU A 479 6.30 -7.06 -14.91
N GLY A 480 6.87 -5.88 -15.15
CA GLY A 480 7.03 -5.35 -16.50
C GLY A 480 5.69 -5.23 -17.24
N GLU A 481 5.56 -5.92 -18.37
CA GLU A 481 4.31 -5.97 -19.15
C GLU A 481 3.35 -7.09 -18.73
N GLY A 482 3.79 -7.98 -17.83
CA GLY A 482 3.02 -9.12 -17.32
C GLY A 482 2.16 -8.79 -16.10
N LEU A 483 1.21 -9.66 -15.83
CA LEU A 483 0.42 -9.67 -14.60
C LEU A 483 0.49 -11.05 -13.94
N ARG A 484 0.63 -11.04 -12.63
CA ARG A 484 0.61 -12.23 -11.79
C ARG A 484 -0.49 -12.10 -10.75
N LEU A 485 -1.34 -13.11 -10.64
CA LEU A 485 -2.32 -13.23 -9.56
C LEU A 485 -1.74 -14.15 -8.50
N GLN A 486 -1.72 -13.67 -7.25
CA GLN A 486 -1.33 -14.46 -6.08
C GLN A 486 -2.51 -14.49 -5.10
N ALA A 487 -2.84 -15.67 -4.60
CA ALA A 487 -3.85 -15.86 -3.57
C ALA A 487 -3.22 -16.49 -2.33
N LEU A 488 -3.30 -15.79 -1.20
CA LEU A 488 -2.80 -16.26 0.09
C LEU A 488 -4.00 -16.60 0.98
N HIS A 489 -3.96 -17.74 1.66
CA HIS A 489 -5.05 -18.20 2.53
C HIS A 489 -4.55 -19.26 3.52
N TYR A 490 -5.36 -19.57 4.52
CA TYR A 490 -5.18 -20.77 5.33
C TYR A 490 -6.04 -21.91 4.79
N GLU A 491 -5.49 -23.11 4.59
CA GLU A 491 -6.24 -24.30 4.11
C GLU A 491 -7.40 -24.66 5.05
N SER A 492 -7.30 -24.32 6.34
CA SER A 492 -8.40 -24.46 7.30
C SER A 492 -9.56 -23.51 7.02
N GLU A 493 -9.32 -22.32 6.45
CA GLU A 493 -10.38 -21.36 6.13
C GLU A 493 -11.01 -21.60 4.77
N TYR A 494 -10.19 -21.86 3.76
CA TYR A 494 -10.62 -22.10 2.38
C TYR A 494 -9.87 -23.31 1.80
N ALA A 495 -10.61 -24.24 1.16
CA ALA A 495 -9.96 -25.31 0.41
C ALA A 495 -9.17 -24.76 -0.78
N PRO A 496 -7.99 -25.31 -1.10
CA PRO A 496 -7.22 -24.89 -2.27
C PRO A 496 -8.03 -24.94 -3.58
N GLU A 497 -8.93 -25.91 -3.72
CA GLU A 497 -9.80 -26.06 -4.90
C GLU A 497 -10.80 -24.90 -5.02
N TYR A 498 -11.35 -24.43 -3.90
CA TYR A 498 -12.22 -23.26 -3.89
C TYR A 498 -11.44 -21.99 -4.31
N VAL A 499 -10.25 -21.80 -3.75
CA VAL A 499 -9.41 -20.64 -4.07
C VAL A 499 -8.98 -20.66 -5.55
N LYS A 500 -8.63 -21.83 -6.09
CA LYS A 500 -8.37 -22.02 -7.54
C LYS A 500 -9.58 -21.66 -8.40
N GLY A 501 -10.76 -22.14 -8.01
CA GLY A 501 -12.01 -21.83 -8.70
C GLY A 501 -12.32 -20.34 -8.68
N PHE A 502 -12.18 -19.69 -7.51
CA PHE A 502 -12.40 -18.26 -7.37
C PHE A 502 -11.40 -17.45 -8.23
N ALA A 503 -10.12 -17.80 -8.19
CA ALA A 503 -9.09 -17.17 -9.02
C ALA A 503 -9.36 -17.32 -10.53
N GLY A 504 -9.78 -18.51 -10.97
CA GLY A 504 -10.19 -18.73 -12.37
C GLY A 504 -11.38 -17.87 -12.78
N CYS A 505 -12.37 -17.73 -11.89
CA CYS A 505 -13.50 -16.82 -12.10
C CYS A 505 -13.05 -15.35 -12.13
N LEU A 506 -12.08 -14.95 -11.30
CA LEU A 506 -11.54 -13.60 -11.30
C LEU A 506 -10.90 -13.25 -12.65
N VAL A 507 -10.06 -14.11 -13.19
CA VAL A 507 -9.42 -13.91 -14.50
C VAL A 507 -10.48 -13.83 -15.60
N LYS A 508 -11.44 -14.75 -15.61
CA LYS A 508 -12.55 -14.75 -16.59
C LYS A 508 -13.39 -13.47 -16.50
N ALA A 509 -13.75 -13.04 -15.28
CA ALA A 509 -14.50 -11.82 -15.07
C ALA A 509 -13.72 -10.57 -15.50
N LEU A 510 -12.41 -10.56 -15.24
CA LEU A 510 -11.54 -9.48 -15.68
C LEU A 510 -11.63 -9.30 -17.21
N ASP A 511 -11.46 -10.38 -17.98
CA ASP A 511 -11.54 -10.33 -19.44
C ASP A 511 -12.94 -9.93 -19.95
N LEU A 512 -14.01 -10.47 -19.36
CA LEU A 512 -15.38 -10.18 -19.79
C LEU A 512 -15.81 -8.74 -19.48
N LEU A 513 -15.60 -8.29 -18.25
CA LEU A 513 -16.06 -6.97 -17.80
C LEU A 513 -15.26 -5.84 -18.43
N THR A 514 -13.94 -6.02 -18.55
CA THR A 514 -13.08 -5.02 -19.23
C THR A 514 -13.29 -4.97 -20.74
N GLY A 515 -13.65 -6.11 -21.35
CA GLY A 515 -13.94 -6.18 -22.79
C GLY A 515 -15.32 -5.64 -23.19
N GLN A 516 -16.27 -5.55 -22.25
CA GLN A 516 -17.66 -5.13 -22.52
C GLN A 516 -18.22 -4.26 -21.37
N PRO A 517 -17.58 -3.09 -21.06
CA PRO A 517 -17.86 -2.34 -19.83
C PRO A 517 -19.25 -1.68 -19.80
N ASP A 518 -19.90 -1.52 -20.93
CA ASP A 518 -21.21 -0.84 -21.06
C ASP A 518 -22.41 -1.83 -21.06
N ARG A 519 -22.13 -3.14 -20.99
CA ARG A 519 -23.20 -4.14 -20.84
C ARG A 519 -23.55 -4.35 -19.38
N PRO A 520 -24.81 -4.72 -19.07
CA PRO A 520 -25.20 -5.17 -17.73
C PRO A 520 -24.31 -6.32 -17.26
N MET A 521 -23.73 -6.18 -16.05
CA MET A 521 -22.84 -7.21 -15.50
C MET A 521 -23.57 -8.55 -15.33
N SER A 522 -24.88 -8.55 -15.04
CA SER A 522 -25.70 -9.76 -14.94
C SER A 522 -25.79 -10.57 -16.23
N GLU A 523 -25.57 -9.96 -17.38
CA GLU A 523 -25.51 -10.66 -18.68
C GLU A 523 -24.14 -11.28 -18.95
N LEU A 524 -23.09 -10.76 -18.32
CA LEU A 524 -21.69 -11.21 -18.49
C LEU A 524 -21.28 -12.22 -17.42
N LEU A 525 -21.82 -12.09 -16.22
CA LEU A 525 -21.51 -12.92 -15.06
C LEU A 525 -22.63 -13.95 -14.81
N ASP A 526 -22.84 -14.87 -15.75
CA ASP A 526 -23.82 -15.96 -15.61
C ASP A 526 -23.48 -16.80 -14.36
N PRO A 527 -24.39 -16.89 -13.36
CA PRO A 527 -24.16 -17.68 -12.16
C PRO A 527 -23.78 -19.15 -12.41
N ALA A 528 -24.22 -19.75 -13.53
CA ALA A 528 -23.86 -21.12 -13.87
C ALA A 528 -22.39 -21.23 -14.34
N GLU A 529 -21.91 -20.25 -15.08
CA GLU A 529 -20.51 -20.19 -15.54
C GLU A 529 -19.52 -19.78 -14.45
N PHE A 530 -20.01 -19.09 -13.42
CA PHE A 530 -19.29 -18.65 -12.24
C PHE A 530 -19.63 -19.46 -10.99
N ALA A 531 -20.08 -20.70 -11.13
CA ALA A 531 -20.50 -21.54 -10.02
C ALA A 531 -19.40 -21.74 -8.96
N ALA A 532 -18.12 -21.73 -9.38
CA ALA A 532 -16.97 -21.92 -8.48
C ALA A 532 -16.85 -20.84 -7.38
N VAL A 533 -17.40 -19.62 -7.57
CA VAL A 533 -17.40 -18.59 -6.51
C VAL A 533 -18.48 -18.81 -5.47
N ARG A 534 -19.46 -19.67 -5.74
CA ARG A 534 -20.59 -19.98 -4.85
C ARG A 534 -20.34 -21.20 -3.93
N GLY A 535 -19.26 -21.94 -4.15
CA GLY A 535 -18.85 -23.11 -3.37
C GLY A 535 -19.46 -24.42 -3.83
#